data_922017be51962185588b6f0922d4c78e
#
_entry.id   922017be51962185588b6f0922d4c78e
#
_cell.length_a   1.000
_cell.length_b   1.000
_cell.length_c   1.000
_cell.angle_alpha   90.00
_cell.angle_beta   90.00
_cell.angle_gamma   90.00
#
_symmetry.space_group_name_H-M   'P 1'
#
loop_
_entity.id
_entity.type
_entity.pdbx_description
1 polymer ?
#
loop_
_entity_poly.entity_id
_entity_poly.type
_entity_poly.pdbx_seq_one_letter_code
_entity_poly.pdbx_strand_id
1 'polypeptide(L)'
;MNTKNIKAVIFDMDGTLIDTEKYYRMFWPKALAHFGYEMTDEQALTMRSLGQPYAPQHLKEMFHDPDLDYTAIRNYRKQIMGECLKKNGIEIKKGAIELLDYLKAQGIRRAIATATDQVRTEQYLKQLGLYDYFDKIICATMVEHGKPSPDIYQYACRQLALLPEECIAVEDSPNGVCSAYGAGCNVVMVPDQTEPDEALRGKLAARVDSLDEIIKLFKKFPGLTKEDEEHQLSKIIEIAQDNLDHAKEDIRKINEDLADLLEVYDAKDKEGLALWNNATARLKEDERELVRYEKARKKPYFGRIDFRDPKAKADEAYYIGRVGITDSSSDPVVLDWRAPIASVYYESRMGTCQYTVSSEGTFEIDLKRKRTYEIENDRLKDFFDSDVVANDELLTKYLAKNKKAVLGEII
;
A
#
# COMPACT_ATOMS: atom_id res chain seq x y z
N MET A 1 0.86 -3.28 7.56
CA MET A 1 0.40 -1.91 7.92
C MET A 1 -0.90 -1.62 7.17
N ASN A 2 -1.95 -1.21 7.86
CA ASN A 2 -3.21 -0.77 7.22
C ASN A 2 -3.13 0.73 6.94
N THR A 3 -2.93 1.12 5.68
CA THR A 3 -2.78 2.53 5.28
C THR A 3 -4.11 3.29 5.19
N LYS A 4 -5.26 2.62 5.30
CA LYS A 4 -6.60 3.27 5.26
C LYS A 4 -6.83 4.25 6.40
N ASN A 5 -6.19 4.03 7.55
CA ASN A 5 -6.33 4.88 8.73
C ASN A 5 -5.21 5.92 8.84
N ILE A 6 -4.26 5.95 7.91
CA ILE A 6 -3.15 6.90 7.96
C ILE A 6 -3.63 8.28 7.52
N LYS A 7 -3.48 9.24 8.41
CA LYS A 7 -3.90 10.63 8.24
C LYS A 7 -2.73 11.60 8.15
N ALA A 8 -1.54 11.16 8.55
CA ALA A 8 -0.33 11.97 8.46
C ALA A 8 0.93 11.13 8.20
N VAL A 9 1.92 11.76 7.60
CA VAL A 9 3.30 11.28 7.52
C VAL A 9 4.21 12.27 8.23
N ILE A 10 4.99 11.78 9.19
CA ILE A 10 5.94 12.55 9.99
C ILE A 10 7.35 12.13 9.55
N PHE A 11 8.09 13.06 9.00
CA PHE A 11 9.41 12.80 8.44
C PHE A 11 10.50 13.22 9.43
N ASP A 12 11.53 12.39 9.60
CA ASP A 12 12.82 12.94 9.95
C ASP A 12 13.37 13.82 8.80
N MET A 13 14.31 14.69 9.09
CA MET A 13 14.84 15.60 8.09
C MET A 13 16.21 15.15 7.57
N ASP A 14 17.20 15.02 8.47
CA ASP A 14 18.60 14.80 8.15
C ASP A 14 18.86 13.32 7.78
N GLY A 15 19.24 13.02 6.54
CA GLY A 15 19.37 11.64 6.04
C GLY A 15 18.08 11.05 5.47
N THR A 16 16.92 11.62 5.83
CA THR A 16 15.61 11.19 5.35
C THR A 16 15.09 12.04 4.19
N LEU A 17 14.88 13.34 4.40
CA LEU A 17 14.41 14.27 3.35
C LEU A 17 15.56 14.95 2.61
N ILE A 18 16.65 15.23 3.33
CA ILE A 18 17.83 15.92 2.82
C ILE A 18 19.10 15.12 3.11
N ASP A 19 20.05 15.15 2.17
CA ASP A 19 21.27 14.36 2.25
C ASP A 19 22.35 15.07 3.07
N THR A 20 22.12 15.18 4.38
CA THR A 20 23.02 15.84 5.32
C THR A 20 23.78 14.88 6.23
N GLU A 21 23.36 13.63 6.41
CA GLU A 21 24.00 12.66 7.30
C GLU A 21 25.45 12.35 6.89
N LYS A 22 25.77 12.31 5.60
CA LYS A 22 27.14 12.18 5.10
C LYS A 22 28.07 13.27 5.65
N TYR A 23 27.55 14.50 5.84
CA TYR A 23 28.32 15.61 6.42
C TYR A 23 28.45 15.45 7.94
N TYR A 24 27.42 15.02 8.65
CA TYR A 24 27.53 14.72 10.09
C TYR A 24 28.61 13.68 10.34
N ARG A 25 28.62 12.57 9.59
CA ARG A 25 29.62 11.52 9.65
C ARG A 25 31.03 12.05 9.38
N MET A 26 31.20 12.95 8.40
CA MET A 26 32.48 13.55 8.06
C MET A 26 32.97 14.56 9.10
N PHE A 27 32.09 15.37 9.67
CA PHE A 27 32.45 16.52 10.48
C PHE A 27 32.47 16.24 11.99
N TRP A 28 31.91 15.19 12.52
CA TRP A 28 32.08 14.77 13.90
C TRP A 28 33.56 14.43 14.21
N PRO A 29 34.23 13.54 13.44
CA PRO A 29 35.64 13.23 13.65
C PRO A 29 36.54 14.47 13.56
N LYS A 30 36.28 15.35 12.58
CA LYS A 30 37.07 16.59 12.40
C LYS A 30 36.90 17.54 13.57
N ALA A 31 35.71 17.69 14.09
CA ALA A 31 35.46 18.54 15.23
C ALA A 31 36.13 17.99 16.50
N LEU A 32 36.01 16.69 16.75
CA LEU A 32 36.66 16.03 17.87
C LEU A 32 38.19 16.11 17.80
N ALA A 33 38.78 15.93 16.63
CA ALA A 33 40.21 16.04 16.42
C ALA A 33 40.73 17.44 16.78
N HIS A 34 39.96 18.51 16.53
CA HIS A 34 40.31 19.89 16.95
C HIS A 34 40.41 20.03 18.47
N PHE A 35 39.68 19.21 19.25
CA PHE A 35 39.71 19.17 20.70
C PHE A 35 40.59 18.03 21.27
N GLY A 36 41.36 17.33 20.41
CA GLY A 36 42.32 16.32 20.83
C GLY A 36 41.79 14.94 20.99
N TYR A 37 40.55 14.64 20.47
CA TYR A 37 39.96 13.32 20.50
C TYR A 37 39.99 12.66 19.11
N GLU A 38 40.23 11.35 19.03
CA GLU A 38 40.17 10.57 17.81
C GLU A 38 38.87 9.78 17.75
N MET A 39 38.04 10.03 16.72
CA MET A 39 36.77 9.31 16.50
C MET A 39 36.89 8.47 15.23
N THR A 40 36.53 7.19 15.31
CA THR A 40 36.42 6.31 14.14
C THR A 40 35.14 6.59 13.37
N ASP A 41 35.07 6.08 12.14
CA ASP A 41 33.91 6.19 11.29
C ASP A 41 32.69 5.44 11.86
N GLU A 42 32.90 4.24 12.46
CA GLU A 42 31.88 3.47 13.16
C GLU A 42 31.34 4.24 14.37
N GLN A 43 32.20 4.89 15.14
CA GLN A 43 31.80 5.71 16.27
C GLN A 43 30.96 6.93 15.79
N ALA A 44 31.31 7.54 14.66
CA ALA A 44 30.55 8.64 14.09
C ALA A 44 29.13 8.21 13.70
N LEU A 45 28.94 6.98 13.21
CA LEU A 45 27.63 6.43 12.91
C LEU A 45 26.71 6.30 14.13
N THR A 46 27.25 6.06 15.32
CA THR A 46 26.44 5.95 16.55
C THR A 46 25.86 7.28 17.01
N MET A 47 26.41 8.41 16.53
CA MET A 47 25.93 9.76 16.85
C MET A 47 24.68 10.18 16.05
N ARG A 48 24.27 9.38 15.06
CA ARG A 48 23.17 9.74 14.15
C ARG A 48 21.86 9.88 14.86
N SER A 49 21.15 10.96 14.54
CA SER A 49 19.83 11.31 15.12
C SER A 49 19.78 11.32 16.65
N LEU A 50 20.93 11.26 17.33
CA LEU A 50 20.99 11.23 18.77
C LEU A 50 20.75 12.64 19.33
N GLY A 51 19.69 12.77 20.13
CA GLY A 51 19.28 14.03 20.75
C GLY A 51 19.82 14.20 22.17
N GLN A 52 19.53 15.37 22.78
CA GLN A 52 19.78 15.59 24.21
C GLN A 52 18.79 14.78 25.06
N PRO A 53 19.18 14.30 26.27
CA PRO A 53 20.52 14.41 26.87
C PRO A 53 21.51 13.30 26.41
N TYR A 54 21.10 12.42 25.50
CA TYR A 54 21.84 11.21 25.14
C TYR A 54 23.14 11.49 24.36
N ALA A 55 23.14 12.47 23.44
CA ALA A 55 24.33 12.76 22.63
C ALA A 55 25.54 13.22 23.46
N PRO A 56 25.44 14.17 24.42
CA PRO A 56 26.55 14.50 25.29
C PRO A 56 26.99 13.33 26.18
N GLN A 57 26.05 12.58 26.72
CA GLN A 57 26.37 11.40 27.53
C GLN A 57 27.13 10.34 26.73
N HIS A 58 26.67 10.03 25.51
CA HIS A 58 27.30 9.05 24.64
C HIS A 58 28.75 9.41 24.28
N LEU A 59 29.03 10.71 23.99
CA LEU A 59 30.41 11.15 23.73
C LEU A 59 31.29 11.06 24.97
N LYS A 60 30.80 11.44 26.15
CA LYS A 60 31.54 11.31 27.41
C LYS A 60 31.89 9.86 27.73
N GLU A 61 30.95 8.94 27.52
CA GLU A 61 31.13 7.50 27.68
C GLU A 61 32.14 6.94 26.65
N MET A 62 31.99 7.32 25.38
CA MET A 62 32.83 6.88 24.27
C MET A 62 34.31 7.21 24.48
N PHE A 63 34.60 8.40 25.00
CA PHE A 63 35.96 8.88 25.24
C PHE A 63 36.44 8.71 26.71
N HIS A 64 35.60 8.11 27.56
CA HIS A 64 35.89 7.95 28.99
C HIS A 64 36.27 9.27 29.67
N ASP A 65 35.69 10.40 29.23
CA ASP A 65 35.96 11.73 29.72
C ASP A 65 34.67 12.42 30.19
N PRO A 66 34.41 12.48 31.51
CA PRO A 66 33.23 13.12 32.07
C PRO A 66 33.24 14.66 31.89
N ASP A 67 34.40 15.25 31.68
CA ASP A 67 34.59 16.70 31.55
C ASP A 67 34.57 17.15 30.07
N LEU A 68 34.41 16.25 29.11
CA LEU A 68 34.30 16.55 27.68
C LEU A 68 33.27 17.65 27.42
N ASP A 69 33.73 18.78 26.83
CA ASP A 69 32.84 19.89 26.46
C ASP A 69 32.11 19.61 25.12
N TYR A 70 31.04 18.88 25.26
CA TYR A 70 30.16 18.59 24.13
C TYR A 70 29.66 19.83 23.42
N THR A 71 29.40 20.92 24.16
CA THR A 71 28.84 22.15 23.59
C THR A 71 29.86 22.86 22.68
N ALA A 72 31.11 22.95 23.12
CA ALA A 72 32.18 23.51 22.31
C ALA A 72 32.42 22.69 21.03
N ILE A 73 32.53 21.37 21.17
CA ILE A 73 32.76 20.45 20.05
C ILE A 73 31.59 20.53 19.05
N ARG A 74 30.33 20.49 19.53
CA ARG A 74 29.13 20.59 18.71
C ARG A 74 29.07 21.94 17.97
N ASN A 75 29.39 23.03 18.61
CA ASN A 75 29.38 24.36 17.99
C ASN A 75 30.46 24.48 16.92
N TYR A 76 31.65 23.99 17.15
CA TYR A 76 32.72 23.96 16.15
C TYR A 76 32.33 23.07 14.95
N ARG A 77 31.79 21.87 15.19
CA ARG A 77 31.24 21.02 14.12
C ARG A 77 30.17 21.76 13.31
N LYS A 78 29.23 22.46 13.97
CA LYS A 78 28.20 23.25 13.30
C LYS A 78 28.79 24.32 12.37
N GLN A 79 29.87 24.97 12.83
CA GLN A 79 30.55 26.01 12.05
C GLN A 79 31.16 25.38 10.78
N ILE A 80 32.09 24.44 10.93
CA ILE A 80 32.84 23.87 9.80
C ILE A 80 31.92 23.10 8.81
N MET A 81 30.88 22.43 9.30
CA MET A 81 29.86 21.82 8.47
C MET A 81 29.03 22.89 7.72
N GLY A 82 28.64 23.96 8.40
CA GLY A 82 27.89 25.05 7.80
C GLY A 82 28.63 25.76 6.68
N GLU A 83 29.95 25.97 6.82
CA GLU A 83 30.82 26.52 5.77
C GLU A 83 30.87 25.57 4.54
N CYS A 84 30.96 24.26 4.78
CA CYS A 84 30.93 23.25 3.73
C CYS A 84 29.59 23.22 2.98
N LEU A 85 28.48 23.24 3.71
CA LEU A 85 27.12 23.21 3.11
C LEU A 85 26.83 24.52 2.33
N LYS A 86 27.32 25.68 2.78
CA LYS A 86 27.19 26.91 2.00
C LYS A 86 27.92 26.83 0.66
N LYS A 87 29.04 26.12 0.59
CA LYS A 87 29.85 25.98 -0.63
C LYS A 87 29.27 24.91 -1.57
N ASN A 88 28.82 23.77 -1.04
CA ASN A 88 28.45 22.61 -1.82
C ASN A 88 26.94 22.51 -2.06
N GLY A 89 26.12 23.24 -1.28
CA GLY A 89 24.67 23.07 -1.26
C GLY A 89 24.20 21.87 -0.42
N ILE A 90 22.90 21.71 -0.37
CA ILE A 90 22.22 20.58 0.28
C ILE A 90 21.40 19.89 -0.80
N GLU A 91 21.52 18.58 -0.90
CA GLU A 91 20.76 17.77 -1.85
C GLU A 91 19.47 17.26 -1.20
N ILE A 92 18.39 17.24 -1.98
CA ILE A 92 17.13 16.61 -1.59
C ILE A 92 17.26 15.10 -1.89
N LYS A 93 16.79 14.27 -0.96
CA LYS A 93 16.81 12.81 -1.14
C LYS A 93 15.86 12.39 -2.25
N LYS A 94 16.24 11.32 -2.95
CA LYS A 94 15.47 10.75 -4.06
C LYS A 94 14.03 10.44 -3.64
N GLY A 95 13.08 10.88 -4.45
CA GLY A 95 11.66 10.61 -4.25
C GLY A 95 10.97 11.49 -3.21
N ALA A 96 11.69 12.47 -2.60
CA ALA A 96 11.11 13.34 -1.57
C ALA A 96 10.00 14.24 -2.13
N ILE A 97 10.25 14.92 -3.24
CA ILE A 97 9.27 15.81 -3.87
C ILE A 97 8.06 15.02 -4.35
N GLU A 98 8.28 13.90 -5.03
CA GLU A 98 7.24 13.04 -5.56
C GLU A 98 6.32 12.52 -4.44
N LEU A 99 6.90 12.13 -3.30
CA LEU A 99 6.13 11.69 -2.14
C LEU A 99 5.35 12.85 -1.51
N LEU A 100 5.99 14.02 -1.31
CA LEU A 100 5.34 15.20 -0.71
C LEU A 100 4.18 15.69 -1.57
N ASP A 101 4.33 15.74 -2.90
CA ASP A 101 3.28 16.09 -3.85
C ASP A 101 2.13 15.10 -3.80
N TYR A 102 2.44 13.80 -3.79
CA TYR A 102 1.44 12.75 -3.66
C TYR A 102 0.62 12.89 -2.36
N LEU A 103 1.28 13.04 -1.21
CA LEU A 103 0.61 13.19 0.08
C LEU A 103 -0.28 14.44 0.12
N LYS A 104 0.19 15.56 -0.49
CA LYS A 104 -0.57 16.79 -0.62
C LYS A 104 -1.83 16.57 -1.45
N ALA A 105 -1.71 15.90 -2.59
CA ALA A 105 -2.85 15.58 -3.46
C ALA A 105 -3.88 14.67 -2.80
N GLN A 106 -3.42 13.77 -1.89
CA GLN A 106 -4.31 12.87 -1.12
C GLN A 106 -4.87 13.51 0.16
N GLY A 107 -4.56 14.76 0.46
CA GLY A 107 -5.00 15.43 1.70
C GLY A 107 -4.37 14.85 2.98
N ILE A 108 -3.29 14.07 2.86
CA ILE A 108 -2.56 13.49 3.98
C ILE A 108 -1.64 14.57 4.56
N ARG A 109 -1.75 14.80 5.88
CA ARG A 109 -0.93 15.81 6.56
C ARG A 109 0.54 15.42 6.62
N ARG A 110 1.42 16.42 6.63
CA ARG A 110 2.87 16.25 6.62
C ARG A 110 3.50 17.04 7.75
N ALA A 111 4.35 16.37 8.52
CA ALA A 111 5.11 17.06 9.56
C ALA A 111 6.57 16.64 9.55
N ILE A 112 7.41 17.45 10.18
CA ILE A 112 8.82 17.13 10.46
C ILE A 112 9.00 16.84 11.94
N ALA A 113 9.85 15.87 12.28
CA ALA A 113 10.32 15.55 13.62
C ALA A 113 11.85 15.34 13.58
N THR A 114 12.63 16.40 13.79
CA THR A 114 14.08 16.41 13.61
C THR A 114 14.87 16.69 14.89
N ALA A 115 16.06 16.06 15.00
CA ALA A 115 17.05 16.36 16.04
C ALA A 115 17.77 17.70 15.82
N THR A 116 17.54 18.36 14.71
CA THR A 116 18.12 19.68 14.38
C THR A 116 17.32 20.80 15.05
N ASP A 117 18.00 21.92 15.36
CA ASP A 117 17.38 23.11 15.96
C ASP A 117 16.47 23.85 14.96
N GLN A 118 15.50 24.60 15.49
CA GLN A 118 14.48 25.27 14.70
C GLN A 118 15.06 26.21 13.65
N VAL A 119 16.03 27.05 14.03
CA VAL A 119 16.61 28.07 13.13
C VAL A 119 17.20 27.43 11.86
N ARG A 120 17.93 26.35 12.06
CA ARG A 120 18.58 25.62 10.97
C ARG A 120 17.59 24.82 10.15
N THR A 121 16.65 24.17 10.81
CA THR A 121 15.58 23.43 10.13
C THR A 121 14.81 24.34 9.19
N GLU A 122 14.36 25.50 9.66
CA GLU A 122 13.65 26.45 8.82
C GLU A 122 14.52 26.98 7.68
N GLN A 123 15.80 27.28 7.98
CA GLN A 123 16.75 27.78 6.96
C GLN A 123 16.88 26.73 5.82
N TYR A 124 17.13 25.47 6.14
CA TYR A 124 17.31 24.43 5.14
C TYR A 124 16.04 24.19 4.32
N LEU A 125 14.89 24.08 4.99
CA LEU A 125 13.62 23.87 4.29
C LEU A 125 13.25 25.02 3.36
N LYS A 126 13.48 26.28 3.79
CA LYS A 126 13.23 27.46 2.94
C LYS A 126 14.21 27.53 1.76
N GLN A 127 15.49 27.25 2.00
CA GLN A 127 16.49 27.19 0.94
C GLN A 127 16.17 26.17 -0.15
N LEU A 128 15.57 25.04 0.23
CA LEU A 128 15.23 23.93 -0.66
C LEU A 128 13.80 24.01 -1.22
N GLY A 129 13.02 25.03 -0.83
CA GLY A 129 11.61 25.14 -1.25
C GLY A 129 10.68 24.10 -0.63
N LEU A 130 11.10 23.47 0.48
CA LEU A 130 10.33 22.42 1.14
C LEU A 130 9.44 22.93 2.29
N TYR A 131 9.65 24.16 2.75
CA TYR A 131 9.01 24.68 3.97
C TYR A 131 7.49 24.61 3.92
N ASP A 132 6.89 25.01 2.81
CA ASP A 132 5.43 25.09 2.63
C ASP A 132 4.74 23.73 2.39
N TYR A 133 5.51 22.67 2.33
CA TYR A 133 4.93 21.31 2.29
C TYR A 133 4.42 20.85 3.64
N PHE A 134 4.90 21.40 4.75
CA PHE A 134 4.68 20.86 6.08
C PHE A 134 3.65 21.63 6.89
N ASP A 135 2.68 20.90 7.42
CA ASP A 135 1.64 21.44 8.33
C ASP A 135 2.23 21.77 9.72
N LYS A 136 3.26 21.02 10.14
CA LYS A 136 3.95 21.19 11.42
C LYS A 136 5.45 20.87 11.27
N ILE A 137 6.29 21.64 11.96
CA ILE A 137 7.73 21.43 12.04
C ILE A 137 8.09 21.34 13.53
N ILE A 138 8.49 20.14 13.95
CA ILE A 138 8.88 19.83 15.33
C ILE A 138 10.39 19.61 15.38
N CYS A 139 11.05 20.41 16.20
CA CYS A 139 12.51 20.39 16.37
C CYS A 139 12.90 19.91 17.77
N ALA A 140 14.13 19.43 17.91
CA ALA A 140 14.65 18.91 19.17
C ALA A 140 14.51 19.87 20.36
N THR A 141 14.49 21.19 20.10
CA THR A 141 14.36 22.23 21.14
C THR A 141 12.94 22.33 21.74
N MET A 142 11.97 21.61 21.17
CA MET A 142 10.56 21.65 21.58
C MET A 142 10.19 20.49 22.52
N VAL A 143 11.13 19.60 22.81
CA VAL A 143 10.94 18.42 23.67
C VAL A 143 12.04 18.32 24.71
N GLU A 144 11.77 17.64 25.82
CA GLU A 144 12.73 17.47 26.91
C GLU A 144 13.79 16.44 26.54
N HIS A 145 13.35 15.30 25.96
CA HIS A 145 14.23 14.21 25.57
C HIS A 145 14.19 14.03 24.06
N GLY A 146 15.34 14.12 23.41
CA GLY A 146 15.48 13.86 21.97
C GLY A 146 15.49 12.36 21.66
N LYS A 147 15.59 12.02 20.38
CA LYS A 147 15.74 10.61 19.93
C LYS A 147 16.92 9.95 20.66
N PRO A 148 16.80 8.70 21.10
CA PRO A 148 15.76 7.70 20.80
C PRO A 148 14.50 7.77 21.69
N SER A 149 14.33 8.78 22.58
CA SER A 149 13.10 8.96 23.32
C SER A 149 11.90 9.18 22.36
N PRO A 150 10.70 8.68 22.69
CA PRO A 150 9.51 8.84 21.87
C PRO A 150 8.94 10.27 21.85
N ASP A 151 9.44 11.17 22.70
CA ASP A 151 8.86 12.47 22.99
C ASP A 151 8.58 13.30 21.75
N ILE A 152 9.51 13.32 20.78
CA ILE A 152 9.40 14.16 19.59
C ILE A 152 8.28 13.70 18.66
N TYR A 153 8.10 12.38 18.48
CA TYR A 153 7.02 11.82 17.67
C TYR A 153 5.68 11.91 18.38
N GLN A 154 5.64 11.67 19.69
CA GLN A 154 4.43 11.89 20.49
C GLN A 154 4.00 13.35 20.44
N TYR A 155 4.96 14.27 20.53
CA TYR A 155 4.66 15.71 20.42
C TYR A 155 4.15 16.07 19.01
N ALA A 156 4.76 15.53 17.96
CA ALA A 156 4.30 15.71 16.58
C ALA A 156 2.86 15.22 16.38
N CYS A 157 2.52 14.02 16.86
CA CYS A 157 1.16 13.49 16.81
C CYS A 157 0.16 14.40 17.54
N ARG A 158 0.51 14.87 18.75
CA ARG A 158 -0.33 15.85 19.51
C ARG A 158 -0.54 17.15 18.74
N GLN A 159 0.51 17.70 18.11
CA GLN A 159 0.41 18.94 17.31
C GLN A 159 -0.44 18.76 16.04
N LEU A 160 -0.49 17.54 15.53
CA LEU A 160 -1.39 17.17 14.44
C LEU A 160 -2.80 16.78 14.91
N ALA A 161 -3.06 16.71 16.22
CA ALA A 161 -4.30 16.19 16.81
C ALA A 161 -4.67 14.81 16.25
N LEU A 162 -3.69 13.88 16.21
CA LEU A 162 -3.81 12.51 15.72
C LEU A 162 -3.28 11.51 16.75
N LEU A 163 -3.78 10.28 16.67
CA LEU A 163 -3.21 9.16 17.39
C LEU A 163 -1.95 8.66 16.65
N PRO A 164 -0.93 8.13 17.38
CA PRO A 164 0.29 7.64 16.74
C PRO A 164 0.08 6.57 15.67
N GLU A 165 -0.88 5.66 15.87
CA GLU A 165 -1.27 4.62 14.91
C GLU A 165 -1.89 5.17 13.62
N GLU A 166 -2.35 6.43 13.62
CA GLU A 166 -2.84 7.15 12.44
C GLU A 166 -1.70 7.83 11.66
N CYS A 167 -0.45 7.71 12.14
CA CYS A 167 0.72 8.36 11.57
C CYS A 167 1.74 7.31 11.06
N ILE A 168 2.31 7.59 9.89
CA ILE A 168 3.56 6.97 9.46
C ILE A 168 4.71 7.88 9.89
N ALA A 169 5.73 7.31 10.52
CA ALA A 169 7.01 7.97 10.75
C ALA A 169 8.03 7.45 9.74
N VAL A 170 8.69 8.36 9.02
CA VAL A 170 9.73 8.03 8.03
C VAL A 170 11.08 8.40 8.58
N GLU A 171 11.99 7.42 8.64
CA GLU A 171 13.28 7.51 9.31
C GLU A 171 14.40 6.82 8.52
N ASP A 172 15.65 7.23 8.76
CA ASP A 172 16.84 6.63 8.16
C ASP A 172 17.76 5.93 9.17
N SER A 173 17.59 6.24 10.47
CA SER A 173 18.53 5.88 11.53
C SER A 173 17.92 4.97 12.61
N PRO A 174 18.76 4.11 13.27
CA PRO A 174 18.30 3.27 14.37
C PRO A 174 17.68 4.05 15.54
N ASN A 175 18.29 5.19 15.94
CA ASN A 175 17.78 6.01 17.03
C ASN A 175 16.42 6.65 16.68
N GLY A 176 16.25 7.07 15.44
CA GLY A 176 15.00 7.60 14.96
C GLY A 176 13.90 6.56 14.88
N VAL A 177 14.20 5.37 14.36
CA VAL A 177 13.28 4.22 14.34
C VAL A 177 12.83 3.85 15.74
N CYS A 178 13.76 3.77 16.72
CA CYS A 178 13.41 3.49 18.12
C CYS A 178 12.48 4.56 18.71
N SER A 179 12.74 5.83 18.42
CA SER A 179 11.93 6.96 18.88
C SER A 179 10.51 6.89 18.31
N ALA A 180 10.37 6.69 17.00
CA ALA A 180 9.08 6.62 16.33
C ALA A 180 8.27 5.38 16.75
N TYR A 181 8.92 4.23 16.86
CA TYR A 181 8.30 2.99 17.33
C TYR A 181 7.83 3.10 18.79
N GLY A 182 8.68 3.66 19.67
CA GLY A 182 8.33 3.93 21.05
C GLY A 182 7.16 4.89 21.23
N ALA A 183 6.94 5.78 20.28
CA ALA A 183 5.78 6.67 20.23
C ALA A 183 4.48 5.95 19.79
N GLY A 184 4.57 4.76 19.19
CA GLY A 184 3.43 4.02 18.66
C GLY A 184 3.10 4.31 17.19
N CYS A 185 4.00 4.98 16.47
CA CYS A 185 3.83 5.25 15.04
C CYS A 185 4.09 4.01 14.18
N ASN A 186 3.51 3.99 12.98
CA ASN A 186 3.88 3.03 11.95
C ASN A 186 5.21 3.48 11.32
N VAL A 187 6.31 2.74 11.57
CA VAL A 187 7.64 3.20 11.16
C VAL A 187 8.01 2.64 9.79
N VAL A 188 8.34 3.53 8.86
CA VAL A 188 8.94 3.19 7.56
C VAL A 188 10.39 3.65 7.57
N MET A 189 11.31 2.72 7.36
CA MET A 189 12.73 3.05 7.27
C MET A 189 13.16 3.18 5.81
N VAL A 190 13.85 4.28 5.51
CA VAL A 190 14.58 4.52 4.25
C VAL A 190 16.06 4.58 4.61
N PRO A 191 16.80 3.46 4.60
CA PRO A 191 18.18 3.42 5.07
C PRO A 191 19.07 4.39 4.31
N ASP A 192 19.86 5.16 5.03
CA ASP A 192 20.89 6.04 4.45
C ASP A 192 22.29 5.46 4.64
N GLN A 193 22.83 5.43 5.88
CA GLN A 193 24.19 4.98 6.18
C GLN A 193 24.26 3.55 6.74
N THR A 194 23.16 3.02 7.23
CA THR A 194 23.11 1.68 7.87
C THR A 194 21.80 0.97 7.55
N GLU A 195 21.90 -0.32 7.21
CA GLU A 195 20.74 -1.19 7.08
C GLU A 195 20.20 -1.61 8.46
N PRO A 196 18.89 -1.86 8.59
CA PRO A 196 18.33 -2.35 9.84
C PRO A 196 18.77 -3.79 10.11
N ASP A 197 19.24 -4.05 11.33
CA ASP A 197 19.44 -5.39 11.86
C ASP A 197 18.10 -6.10 12.14
N GLU A 198 18.15 -7.36 12.59
CA GLU A 198 16.95 -8.16 12.83
C GLU A 198 16.06 -7.55 13.94
N ALA A 199 16.66 -7.02 15.01
CA ALA A 199 15.94 -6.39 16.11
C ALA A 199 15.23 -5.10 15.68
N LEU A 200 15.88 -4.32 14.81
CA LEU A 200 15.30 -3.11 14.26
C LEU A 200 14.21 -3.41 13.23
N ARG A 201 14.40 -4.44 12.39
CA ARG A 201 13.38 -4.91 11.43
C ARG A 201 12.06 -5.27 12.10
N GLY A 202 12.10 -5.86 13.30
CA GLY A 202 10.91 -6.15 14.10
C GLY A 202 10.08 -4.93 14.52
N LYS A 203 10.64 -3.72 14.42
CA LYS A 203 9.96 -2.45 14.74
C LYS A 203 9.40 -1.75 13.49
N LEU A 204 9.73 -2.22 12.30
CA LEU A 204 9.37 -1.56 11.05
C LEU A 204 8.03 -2.07 10.51
N ALA A 205 7.19 -1.14 10.08
CA ALA A 205 6.03 -1.43 9.25
C ALA A 205 6.46 -1.72 7.80
N ALA A 206 7.53 -1.06 7.32
CA ALA A 206 8.17 -1.34 6.04
C ALA A 206 9.61 -0.83 6.01
N ARG A 207 10.44 -1.43 5.14
CA ARG A 207 11.74 -0.91 4.70
C ARG A 207 11.66 -0.68 3.19
N VAL A 208 12.05 0.49 2.72
CA VAL A 208 12.05 0.85 1.30
C VAL A 208 13.41 1.48 0.91
N ASP A 209 13.73 1.47 -0.39
CA ASP A 209 15.02 1.97 -0.88
C ASP A 209 15.01 3.49 -1.17
N SER A 210 13.84 4.09 -1.35
CA SER A 210 13.68 5.52 -1.61
C SER A 210 12.30 6.01 -1.20
N LEU A 211 12.16 7.34 -1.03
CA LEU A 211 10.93 7.95 -0.53
C LEU A 211 9.73 7.77 -1.47
N ASP A 212 9.94 7.75 -2.79
CA ASP A 212 8.88 7.50 -3.77
C ASP A 212 8.26 6.10 -3.64
N GLU A 213 9.02 5.13 -3.11
CA GLU A 213 8.47 3.79 -2.86
C GLU A 213 7.41 3.77 -1.74
N ILE A 214 7.41 4.76 -0.85
CA ILE A 214 6.37 4.92 0.16
C ILE A 214 5.00 5.14 -0.50
N ILE A 215 4.97 5.79 -1.67
CA ILE A 215 3.74 5.94 -2.47
C ILE A 215 3.11 4.59 -2.79
N LYS A 216 3.95 3.57 -3.04
CA LYS A 216 3.48 2.20 -3.30
C LYS A 216 2.78 1.60 -2.08
N LEU A 217 3.15 1.99 -0.85
CA LEU A 217 2.47 1.53 0.37
C LEU A 217 1.03 2.07 0.46
N PHE A 218 0.81 3.30 -0.01
CA PHE A 218 -0.54 3.87 -0.12
C PHE A 218 -1.30 3.34 -1.33
N LYS A 219 -0.58 3.00 -2.42
CA LYS A 219 -1.14 2.42 -3.65
C LYS A 219 -1.27 0.90 -3.59
N LYS A 220 -0.63 0.22 -2.64
CA LYS A 220 -0.84 -1.22 -2.40
C LYS A 220 -2.31 -1.44 -2.05
N PHE A 221 -3.08 -1.83 -3.07
CA PHE A 221 -4.53 -1.97 -2.99
C PHE A 221 -5.17 -0.65 -2.51
N PRO A 222 -5.27 0.39 -3.38
CA PRO A 222 -5.97 1.61 -3.04
C PRO A 222 -7.28 1.19 -2.42
N GLY A 223 -7.56 1.69 -1.22
CA GLY A 223 -8.88 1.54 -0.64
C GLY A 223 -9.81 2.20 -1.63
N LEU A 224 -10.33 1.42 -2.60
CA LEU A 224 -11.29 1.94 -3.54
C LEU A 224 -12.39 2.55 -2.71
N THR A 225 -12.62 3.83 -2.88
CA THR A 225 -13.73 4.53 -2.25
C THR A 225 -15.03 3.94 -2.77
N LYS A 226 -16.14 4.26 -2.16
CA LYS A 226 -17.44 3.83 -2.68
C LYS A 226 -17.63 4.32 -4.12
N GLU A 227 -17.19 5.52 -4.43
CA GLU A 227 -17.23 6.12 -5.77
C GLU A 227 -16.37 5.33 -6.78
N ASP A 228 -15.17 4.91 -6.38
CA ASP A 228 -14.30 4.07 -7.23
C ASP A 228 -14.94 2.72 -7.52
N GLU A 229 -15.56 2.10 -6.51
CA GLU A 229 -16.24 0.81 -6.67
C GLU A 229 -17.54 0.94 -7.49
N GLU A 230 -18.28 2.04 -7.35
CA GLU A 230 -19.45 2.36 -8.18
C GLU A 230 -19.04 2.59 -9.65
N HIS A 231 -17.91 3.26 -9.87
CA HIS A 231 -17.36 3.45 -11.22
C HIS A 231 -16.90 2.12 -11.84
N GLN A 232 -16.23 1.26 -11.09
CA GLN A 232 -15.85 -0.07 -11.56
C GLN A 232 -17.06 -0.96 -11.82
N LEU A 233 -18.06 -0.92 -10.95
CA LEU A 233 -19.31 -1.64 -11.16
C LEU A 233 -19.98 -1.21 -12.48
N SER A 234 -20.04 0.08 -12.75
CA SER A 234 -20.63 0.63 -13.98
C SER A 234 -19.92 0.11 -15.23
N LYS A 235 -18.57 0.09 -15.23
CA LYS A 235 -17.77 -0.47 -16.34
C LYS A 235 -18.05 -1.96 -16.56
N ILE A 236 -18.09 -2.72 -15.47
CA ILE A 236 -18.32 -4.18 -15.54
C ILE A 236 -19.76 -4.46 -16.05
N ILE A 237 -20.74 -3.64 -15.66
CA ILE A 237 -22.11 -3.74 -16.15
C ILE A 237 -22.18 -3.43 -17.65
N GLU A 238 -21.43 -2.44 -18.13
CA GLU A 238 -21.33 -2.11 -19.55
C GLU A 238 -20.78 -3.31 -20.35
N ILE A 239 -19.66 -3.90 -19.92
CA ILE A 239 -19.09 -5.10 -20.53
C ILE A 239 -20.10 -6.28 -20.50
N ALA A 240 -20.77 -6.48 -19.38
CA ALA A 240 -21.78 -7.53 -19.25
C ALA A 240 -22.98 -7.29 -20.17
N GLN A 241 -23.34 -6.02 -20.44
CA GLN A 241 -24.38 -5.66 -21.40
C GLN A 241 -23.95 -5.95 -22.83
N ASP A 242 -22.70 -5.63 -23.18
CA ASP A 242 -22.14 -5.93 -24.50
C ASP A 242 -22.14 -7.44 -24.76
N ASN A 243 -21.70 -8.25 -23.78
CA ASN A 243 -21.75 -9.71 -23.89
C ASN A 243 -23.19 -10.25 -24.06
N LEU A 244 -24.14 -9.64 -23.36
CA LEU A 244 -25.56 -9.96 -23.48
C LEU A 244 -26.12 -9.65 -24.89
N ASP A 245 -25.73 -8.53 -25.46
CA ASP A 245 -26.20 -8.10 -26.77
C ASP A 245 -25.56 -8.93 -27.89
N HIS A 246 -24.29 -9.35 -27.73
CA HIS A 246 -23.65 -10.32 -28.63
C HIS A 246 -24.36 -11.67 -28.58
N ALA A 247 -24.66 -12.19 -27.39
CA ALA A 247 -25.38 -13.47 -27.25
C ALA A 247 -26.78 -13.43 -27.90
N LYS A 248 -27.50 -12.30 -27.79
CA LYS A 248 -28.79 -12.11 -28.48
C LYS A 248 -28.66 -12.13 -29.99
N GLU A 249 -27.61 -11.47 -30.50
CA GLU A 249 -27.35 -11.42 -31.96
C GLU A 249 -26.97 -12.79 -32.49
N ASP A 250 -26.19 -13.57 -31.77
CA ASP A 250 -25.82 -14.94 -32.15
C ASP A 250 -27.05 -15.87 -32.13
N ILE A 251 -27.94 -15.76 -31.14
CA ILE A 251 -29.24 -16.45 -31.14
C ILE A 251 -30.10 -16.07 -32.33
N ARG A 252 -30.14 -14.78 -32.69
CA ARG A 252 -30.88 -14.31 -33.86
C ARG A 252 -30.37 -14.96 -35.14
N LYS A 253 -29.03 -14.97 -35.34
CA LYS A 253 -28.41 -15.61 -36.51
C LYS A 253 -28.69 -17.10 -36.60
N ILE A 254 -28.57 -17.82 -35.48
CA ILE A 254 -28.86 -19.26 -35.45
C ILE A 254 -30.33 -19.54 -35.79
N ASN A 255 -31.27 -18.71 -35.36
CA ASN A 255 -32.68 -18.86 -35.71
C ASN A 255 -32.93 -18.57 -37.21
N GLU A 256 -32.21 -17.62 -37.81
CA GLU A 256 -32.24 -17.38 -39.27
C GLU A 256 -31.67 -18.59 -40.00
N ASP A 257 -30.50 -19.11 -39.60
CA ASP A 257 -29.91 -20.32 -40.21
C ASP A 257 -30.85 -21.55 -40.09
N LEU A 258 -31.53 -21.69 -38.96
CA LEU A 258 -32.53 -22.78 -38.76
C LEU A 258 -33.76 -22.62 -39.67
N ALA A 259 -34.21 -21.39 -39.94
CA ALA A 259 -35.30 -21.11 -40.86
C ALA A 259 -34.90 -21.46 -42.30
N ASP A 260 -33.70 -21.03 -42.72
CA ASP A 260 -33.14 -21.30 -44.04
C ASP A 260 -32.97 -22.84 -44.28
N LEU A 261 -32.49 -23.56 -43.25
CA LEU A 261 -32.36 -25.01 -43.30
C LEU A 261 -33.72 -25.72 -43.51
N LEU A 262 -34.82 -25.18 -42.95
CA LEU A 262 -36.19 -25.73 -43.16
C LEU A 262 -36.69 -25.53 -44.57
N GLU A 263 -36.24 -24.47 -45.25
CA GLU A 263 -36.66 -24.22 -46.64
C GLU A 263 -35.89 -25.08 -47.66
N VAL A 264 -34.64 -25.45 -47.35
CA VAL A 264 -33.73 -26.10 -48.30
C VAL A 264 -33.71 -27.62 -48.17
N TYR A 265 -33.89 -28.17 -46.95
CA TYR A 265 -33.70 -29.58 -46.67
C TYR A 265 -35.03 -30.31 -46.34
N ASP A 266 -35.24 -31.49 -46.95
CA ASP A 266 -36.35 -32.40 -46.60
C ASP A 266 -35.98 -33.17 -45.29
N ALA A 267 -36.97 -33.47 -44.48
CA ALA A 267 -36.82 -34.23 -43.23
C ALA A 267 -36.21 -35.66 -43.40
N LYS A 268 -36.04 -36.11 -44.63
CA LYS A 268 -35.40 -37.39 -44.97
C LYS A 268 -33.93 -37.28 -45.31
N ASP A 269 -33.43 -36.06 -45.46
CA ASP A 269 -32.02 -35.79 -45.77
C ASP A 269 -31.17 -35.89 -44.49
N LYS A 270 -30.24 -36.84 -44.46
CA LYS A 270 -29.38 -37.11 -43.32
C LYS A 270 -28.41 -35.96 -43.04
N GLU A 271 -27.97 -35.26 -44.07
CA GLU A 271 -27.05 -34.11 -43.98
C GLU A 271 -27.77 -32.91 -43.36
N GLY A 272 -28.96 -32.58 -43.89
CA GLY A 272 -29.83 -31.54 -43.37
C GLY A 272 -30.22 -31.78 -41.91
N LEU A 273 -30.54 -33.05 -41.55
CA LEU A 273 -30.87 -33.42 -40.17
C LEU A 273 -29.67 -33.23 -39.23
N ALA A 274 -28.44 -33.52 -39.68
CA ALA A 274 -27.23 -33.32 -38.87
C ALA A 274 -26.97 -31.85 -38.62
N LEU A 275 -27.11 -31.01 -39.65
CA LEU A 275 -26.96 -29.56 -39.54
C LEU A 275 -28.01 -28.94 -38.62
N TRP A 276 -29.27 -29.37 -38.74
CA TRP A 276 -30.36 -28.97 -37.85
C TRP A 276 -30.09 -29.32 -36.38
N ASN A 277 -29.66 -30.56 -36.10
CA ASN A 277 -29.36 -31.00 -34.75
C ASN A 277 -28.22 -30.21 -34.15
N ASN A 278 -27.16 -29.90 -34.91
CA ASN A 278 -26.04 -29.09 -34.47
C ASN A 278 -26.47 -27.64 -34.18
N ALA A 279 -27.23 -27.02 -35.05
CA ALA A 279 -27.73 -25.65 -34.86
C ALA A 279 -28.69 -25.58 -33.63
N THR A 280 -29.57 -26.56 -33.49
CA THR A 280 -30.49 -26.65 -32.32
C THR A 280 -29.74 -26.86 -31.01
N ALA A 281 -28.65 -27.66 -31.00
CA ALA A 281 -27.83 -27.86 -29.83
C ALA A 281 -27.11 -26.56 -29.43
N ARG A 282 -26.57 -25.86 -30.43
CA ARG A 282 -25.93 -24.57 -30.23
C ARG A 282 -26.91 -23.50 -29.71
N LEU A 283 -28.12 -23.43 -30.31
CA LEU A 283 -29.15 -22.51 -29.84
C LEU A 283 -29.50 -22.73 -28.35
N LYS A 284 -29.64 -23.98 -27.91
CA LYS A 284 -29.90 -24.28 -26.50
C LYS A 284 -28.78 -23.89 -25.57
N GLU A 285 -27.55 -23.94 -26.03
CA GLU A 285 -26.38 -23.48 -25.26
C GLU A 285 -26.35 -21.96 -25.13
N ASP A 286 -26.55 -21.25 -26.26
CA ASP A 286 -26.58 -19.79 -26.30
C ASP A 286 -27.77 -19.21 -25.50
N GLU A 287 -28.94 -19.87 -25.52
CA GLU A 287 -30.09 -19.49 -24.68
C GLU A 287 -29.78 -19.64 -23.18
N ARG A 288 -29.01 -20.65 -22.79
CA ARG A 288 -28.58 -20.81 -21.39
C ARG A 288 -27.57 -19.72 -20.99
N GLU A 289 -26.65 -19.40 -21.89
CA GLU A 289 -25.70 -18.30 -21.67
C GLU A 289 -26.40 -16.95 -21.56
N LEU A 290 -27.39 -16.70 -22.41
CA LEU A 290 -28.21 -15.49 -22.35
C LEU A 290 -28.82 -15.30 -20.95
N VAL A 291 -29.45 -16.33 -20.39
CA VAL A 291 -30.03 -16.28 -19.05
C VAL A 291 -28.95 -16.03 -17.97
N ARG A 292 -27.77 -16.60 -18.16
CA ARG A 292 -26.62 -16.37 -17.25
C ARG A 292 -26.15 -14.92 -17.30
N TYR A 293 -25.98 -14.34 -18.50
CA TYR A 293 -25.56 -12.95 -18.68
C TYR A 293 -26.62 -11.95 -18.20
N GLU A 294 -27.90 -12.23 -18.37
CA GLU A 294 -28.99 -11.40 -17.81
C GLU A 294 -28.91 -11.32 -16.27
N LYS A 295 -28.61 -12.43 -15.61
CA LYS A 295 -28.40 -12.46 -14.16
C LYS A 295 -27.10 -11.76 -13.76
N ALA A 296 -26.03 -12.00 -14.52
CA ALA A 296 -24.74 -11.39 -14.28
C ALA A 296 -24.80 -9.86 -14.38
N ARG A 297 -25.52 -9.31 -15.35
CA ARG A 297 -25.69 -7.85 -15.50
C ARG A 297 -26.30 -7.20 -14.26
N LYS A 298 -27.25 -7.85 -13.60
CA LYS A 298 -27.93 -7.32 -12.39
C LYS A 298 -27.04 -7.38 -11.14
N LYS A 299 -26.16 -8.40 -11.08
CA LYS A 299 -25.24 -8.66 -9.97
C LYS A 299 -23.98 -9.32 -10.51
N PRO A 300 -23.06 -8.53 -11.13
CA PRO A 300 -21.95 -9.10 -11.87
C PRO A 300 -20.95 -9.83 -10.97
N TYR A 301 -20.76 -9.37 -9.73
CA TYR A 301 -19.86 -9.99 -8.77
C TYR A 301 -20.38 -9.84 -7.34
N PHE A 302 -19.81 -10.60 -6.44
CA PHE A 302 -20.11 -10.55 -5.00
C PHE A 302 -18.85 -10.49 -4.15
N GLY A 303 -17.68 -10.77 -4.73
CA GLY A 303 -16.40 -10.81 -4.04
C GLY A 303 -15.28 -10.19 -4.87
N ARG A 304 -14.18 -9.88 -4.19
CA ARG A 304 -12.91 -9.48 -4.79
C ARG A 304 -11.77 -9.99 -3.92
N ILE A 305 -10.72 -10.45 -4.57
CA ILE A 305 -9.43 -10.77 -3.95
C ILE A 305 -8.37 -9.86 -4.54
N ASP A 306 -7.52 -9.31 -3.67
CA ASP A 306 -6.29 -8.65 -4.07
C ASP A 306 -5.13 -9.45 -3.49
N PHE A 307 -4.14 -9.79 -4.29
CA PHE A 307 -3.03 -10.65 -3.88
C PHE A 307 -1.74 -10.26 -4.62
N ARG A 308 -0.63 -10.74 -4.09
CA ARG A 308 0.66 -10.67 -4.76
C ARG A 308 1.06 -12.05 -5.24
N ASP A 309 1.42 -12.16 -6.52
CA ASP A 309 2.11 -13.32 -7.04
C ASP A 309 3.61 -13.17 -6.75
N PRO A 310 4.21 -14.05 -5.91
CA PRO A 310 5.63 -13.96 -5.59
C PRO A 310 6.54 -14.22 -6.80
N LYS A 311 6.08 -15.02 -7.77
CA LYS A 311 6.84 -15.37 -8.97
C LYS A 311 6.82 -14.25 -10.01
N ALA A 312 5.64 -13.72 -10.30
CA ALA A 312 5.47 -12.58 -11.22
C ALA A 312 5.92 -11.25 -10.58
N LYS A 313 6.08 -11.20 -9.24
CA LYS A 313 6.33 -9.97 -8.45
C LYS A 313 5.31 -8.87 -8.73
N ALA A 314 4.12 -9.26 -9.16
CA ALA A 314 3.01 -8.39 -9.51
C ALA A 314 1.92 -8.44 -8.43
N ASP A 315 1.27 -7.30 -8.23
CA ASP A 315 0.06 -7.21 -7.43
C ASP A 315 -1.14 -7.30 -8.38
N GLU A 316 -2.03 -8.26 -8.14
CA GLU A 316 -3.18 -8.56 -8.99
C GLU A 316 -4.47 -8.47 -8.18
N ALA A 317 -5.58 -8.23 -8.88
CA ALA A 317 -6.90 -8.16 -8.28
C ALA A 317 -7.95 -8.76 -9.21
N TYR A 318 -8.81 -9.63 -8.67
CA TYR A 318 -9.90 -10.23 -9.42
C TYR A 318 -11.23 -10.04 -8.71
N TYR A 319 -12.24 -9.63 -9.48
CA TYR A 319 -13.64 -9.74 -9.06
C TYR A 319 -14.13 -11.17 -9.24
N ILE A 320 -14.99 -11.63 -8.33
CA ILE A 320 -15.52 -13.00 -8.32
C ILE A 320 -17.04 -12.92 -8.42
N GLY A 321 -17.56 -13.55 -9.44
CA GLY A 321 -19.00 -13.60 -9.74
C GLY A 321 -19.53 -15.03 -9.87
N ARG A 322 -20.85 -15.14 -10.05
CA ARG A 322 -21.50 -16.43 -10.37
C ARG A 322 -21.28 -16.85 -11.81
N VAL A 323 -20.93 -15.91 -12.66
CA VAL A 323 -20.64 -16.07 -14.08
C VAL A 323 -19.36 -15.30 -14.36
N GLY A 324 -18.46 -15.93 -15.13
CA GLY A 324 -17.29 -15.22 -15.65
C GLY A 324 -17.73 -14.18 -16.67
N ILE A 325 -17.09 -13.00 -16.65
CA ILE A 325 -17.29 -11.93 -17.61
C ILE A 325 -15.91 -11.61 -18.19
N THR A 326 -15.80 -11.65 -19.50
CA THR A 326 -14.60 -11.27 -20.26
C THR A 326 -14.85 -9.99 -21.05
N ASP A 327 -13.81 -9.21 -21.27
CA ASP A 327 -13.88 -8.06 -22.15
C ASP A 327 -13.74 -8.45 -23.64
N SER A 328 -13.72 -7.46 -24.52
CA SER A 328 -13.57 -7.65 -25.96
C SER A 328 -12.23 -8.27 -26.39
N SER A 329 -11.23 -8.28 -25.51
CA SER A 329 -9.92 -8.93 -25.69
C SER A 329 -9.90 -10.37 -25.18
N SER A 330 -11.02 -10.86 -24.66
CA SER A 330 -11.17 -12.14 -23.94
C SER A 330 -10.43 -12.19 -22.60
N ASP A 331 -10.03 -11.04 -22.07
CA ASP A 331 -9.43 -10.97 -20.73
C ASP A 331 -10.52 -11.06 -19.64
N PRO A 332 -10.32 -11.84 -18.59
CA PRO A 332 -11.32 -11.99 -17.53
C PRO A 332 -11.42 -10.74 -16.66
N VAL A 333 -12.58 -10.09 -16.69
CA VAL A 333 -12.93 -8.94 -15.84
C VAL A 333 -13.58 -9.40 -14.54
N VAL A 334 -14.38 -10.45 -14.60
CA VAL A 334 -14.95 -11.15 -13.44
C VAL A 334 -14.68 -12.63 -13.60
N LEU A 335 -14.06 -13.24 -12.59
CA LEU A 335 -13.85 -14.67 -12.54
C LEU A 335 -15.11 -15.40 -12.09
N ASP A 336 -15.37 -16.53 -12.72
CA ASP A 336 -16.39 -17.47 -12.22
C ASP A 336 -15.93 -18.02 -10.85
N TRP A 337 -16.85 -18.11 -9.89
CA TRP A 337 -16.56 -18.58 -8.53
C TRP A 337 -15.99 -20.01 -8.46
N ARG A 338 -16.13 -20.79 -9.53
CA ARG A 338 -15.58 -22.16 -9.69
C ARG A 338 -14.14 -22.16 -10.18
N ALA A 339 -13.61 -21.01 -10.61
CA ALA A 339 -12.21 -20.91 -11.01
C ALA A 339 -11.29 -21.28 -9.84
N PRO A 340 -10.20 -22.03 -10.08
CA PRO A 340 -9.32 -22.50 -9.00
C PRO A 340 -8.85 -21.40 -8.04
N ILE A 341 -8.45 -20.25 -8.57
CA ILE A 341 -8.01 -19.10 -7.75
C ILE A 341 -9.15 -18.48 -6.93
N ALA A 342 -10.41 -18.61 -7.36
CA ALA A 342 -11.55 -18.11 -6.61
C ALA A 342 -11.77 -18.88 -5.28
N SER A 343 -11.24 -20.10 -5.15
CA SER A 343 -11.28 -20.88 -3.90
C SER A 343 -10.62 -20.13 -2.74
N VAL A 344 -9.59 -19.34 -3.03
CA VAL A 344 -8.87 -18.51 -2.06
C VAL A 344 -9.80 -17.52 -1.33
N TYR A 345 -10.84 -17.03 -2.02
CA TYR A 345 -11.84 -16.15 -1.40
C TYR A 345 -12.62 -16.87 -0.27
N TYR A 346 -12.91 -18.15 -0.42
CA TYR A 346 -13.72 -18.91 0.52
C TYR A 346 -12.89 -19.64 1.58
N GLU A 347 -11.78 -20.23 1.18
CA GLU A 347 -11.05 -21.24 1.96
C GLU A 347 -9.83 -20.68 2.68
N SER A 348 -9.25 -19.57 2.18
CA SER A 348 -7.98 -19.09 2.70
C SER A 348 -8.13 -17.95 3.70
N ARG A 349 -7.18 -17.91 4.64
CA ARG A 349 -6.94 -16.74 5.51
C ARG A 349 -6.05 -15.75 4.77
N MET A 350 -6.03 -14.49 5.26
CA MET A 350 -5.10 -13.47 4.77
C MET A 350 -3.64 -13.93 4.94
N GLY A 351 -2.78 -13.48 4.04
CA GLY A 351 -1.36 -13.87 3.98
C GLY A 351 -1.09 -14.96 2.94
N THR A 352 -0.01 -15.71 3.14
CA THR A 352 0.41 -16.76 2.21
C THR A 352 -0.63 -17.88 2.16
N CYS A 353 -1.12 -18.17 0.96
CA CYS A 353 -2.08 -19.24 0.70
C CYS A 353 -1.80 -19.87 -0.67
N GLN A 354 -2.46 -20.99 -0.94
CA GLN A 354 -2.23 -21.78 -2.15
C GLN A 354 -3.57 -22.13 -2.81
N TYR A 355 -3.55 -22.26 -4.13
CA TYR A 355 -4.63 -22.85 -4.91
C TYR A 355 -4.06 -23.82 -5.96
N THR A 356 -4.86 -24.77 -6.40
CA THR A 356 -4.41 -25.82 -7.32
C THR A 356 -5.20 -25.80 -8.61
N VAL A 357 -4.49 -25.75 -9.73
CA VAL A 357 -5.02 -25.94 -11.07
C VAL A 357 -4.70 -27.37 -11.52
N SER A 358 -5.71 -28.16 -11.84
CA SER A 358 -5.57 -29.60 -12.10
C SER A 358 -4.55 -29.94 -13.20
N SER A 359 -4.37 -29.07 -14.19
CA SER A 359 -3.44 -29.26 -15.32
C SER A 359 -2.06 -28.62 -15.13
N GLU A 360 -1.90 -27.69 -14.16
CA GLU A 360 -0.72 -26.82 -14.05
C GLU A 360 -0.02 -26.91 -12.69
N GLY A 361 -0.70 -27.51 -11.68
CA GLY A 361 -0.13 -27.69 -10.35
C GLY A 361 -0.61 -26.68 -9.31
N THR A 362 0.16 -26.56 -8.24
CA THR A 362 -0.16 -25.69 -7.11
C THR A 362 0.58 -24.37 -7.20
N PHE A 363 -0.17 -23.28 -7.03
CA PHE A 363 0.31 -21.90 -7.03
C PHE A 363 0.26 -21.34 -5.62
N GLU A 364 1.29 -20.61 -5.24
CA GLU A 364 1.35 -19.88 -3.98
C GLU A 364 1.19 -18.38 -4.24
N ILE A 365 0.33 -17.73 -3.47
CA ILE A 365 0.10 -16.29 -3.52
C ILE A 365 0.06 -15.71 -2.10
N ASP A 366 0.28 -14.40 -2.00
CA ASP A 366 0.16 -13.66 -0.76
C ASP A 366 -1.12 -12.81 -0.81
N LEU A 367 -2.19 -13.32 -0.20
CA LEU A 367 -3.52 -12.71 -0.19
C LEU A 367 -3.53 -11.47 0.70
N LYS A 368 -3.78 -10.30 0.10
CA LYS A 368 -3.70 -8.98 0.74
C LYS A 368 -5.06 -8.41 1.14
N ARG A 369 -6.11 -8.78 0.44
CA ARG A 369 -7.48 -8.33 0.73
C ARG A 369 -8.50 -9.31 0.22
N LYS A 370 -9.58 -9.46 0.98
CA LYS A 370 -10.85 -10.02 0.53
C LYS A 370 -11.93 -8.98 0.76
N ARG A 371 -12.69 -8.66 -0.27
CA ARG A 371 -13.80 -7.73 -0.21
C ARG A 371 -15.08 -8.42 -0.62
N THR A 372 -16.14 -8.21 0.15
CA THR A 372 -17.49 -8.69 -0.15
C THR A 372 -18.36 -7.50 -0.53
N TYR A 373 -19.22 -7.67 -1.55
CA TYR A 373 -20.08 -6.62 -2.07
C TYR A 373 -21.54 -6.96 -1.90
N GLU A 374 -22.33 -5.97 -1.55
CA GLU A 374 -23.78 -6.01 -1.60
C GLU A 374 -24.26 -5.18 -2.80
N ILE A 375 -24.64 -5.88 -3.88
CA ILE A 375 -25.11 -5.29 -5.13
C ILE A 375 -26.58 -5.73 -5.31
N GLU A 376 -27.45 -4.75 -5.50
CA GLU A 376 -28.87 -4.98 -5.79
C GLU A 376 -29.31 -4.13 -6.97
N ASN A 377 -29.91 -4.78 -7.98
CA ASN A 377 -30.42 -4.13 -9.19
C ASN A 377 -29.40 -3.17 -9.82
N ASP A 378 -28.18 -3.70 -10.13
CA ASP A 378 -27.06 -2.97 -10.74
C ASP A 378 -26.48 -1.79 -9.92
N ARG A 379 -26.85 -1.68 -8.63
CA ARG A 379 -26.36 -0.62 -7.75
C ARG A 379 -25.60 -1.19 -6.57
N LEU A 380 -24.47 -0.55 -6.28
CA LEU A 380 -23.68 -0.86 -5.09
C LEU A 380 -24.40 -0.31 -3.86
N LYS A 381 -24.82 -1.19 -2.96
CA LYS A 381 -25.38 -0.84 -1.67
C LYS A 381 -24.30 -0.59 -0.65
N ASP A 382 -23.46 -1.60 -0.47
CA ASP A 382 -22.37 -1.58 0.51
C ASP A 382 -21.27 -2.57 0.13
N PHE A 383 -20.12 -2.45 0.79
CA PHE A 383 -19.05 -3.44 0.74
C PHE A 383 -18.26 -3.43 2.06
N PHE A 384 -17.62 -4.55 2.37
CA PHE A 384 -16.74 -4.66 3.53
C PHE A 384 -15.53 -5.55 3.22
N ASP A 385 -14.41 -5.22 3.84
CA ASP A 385 -13.19 -5.99 3.76
C ASP A 385 -13.13 -7.01 4.90
N SER A 386 -12.79 -8.27 4.58
CA SER A 386 -12.69 -9.37 5.55
C SER A 386 -11.33 -9.41 6.27
N ASP A 387 -10.71 -8.26 6.53
CA ASP A 387 -9.39 -8.15 7.17
C ASP A 387 -9.44 -8.42 8.68
N VAL A 388 -10.61 -8.57 9.26
CA VAL A 388 -10.77 -8.66 10.70
C VAL A 388 -10.65 -10.10 11.15
N VAL A 389 -9.69 -10.34 12.02
CA VAL A 389 -9.59 -11.52 12.87
C VAL A 389 -10.97 -11.85 13.43
N ALA A 390 -11.35 -13.11 13.37
CA ALA A 390 -12.67 -13.70 13.59
C ALA A 390 -13.33 -13.44 14.97
N ASN A 391 -13.44 -12.19 15.38
CA ASN A 391 -14.10 -11.79 16.63
C ASN A 391 -15.09 -10.63 16.47
N ASP A 392 -15.48 -10.27 15.25
CA ASP A 392 -16.49 -9.25 15.05
C ASP A 392 -17.89 -9.87 15.00
N GLU A 393 -18.70 -9.61 16.03
CA GLU A 393 -20.11 -10.04 16.11
C GLU A 393 -20.95 -9.55 14.91
N LEU A 394 -20.58 -8.42 14.32
CA LEU A 394 -21.20 -7.87 13.12
C LEU A 394 -20.94 -8.73 11.89
N LEU A 395 -19.68 -9.16 11.69
CA LEU A 395 -19.28 -10.06 10.60
C LEU A 395 -19.98 -11.43 10.76
N THR A 396 -20.05 -11.95 12.00
CA THR A 396 -20.72 -13.21 12.29
C THR A 396 -22.23 -13.13 12.05
N LYS A 397 -22.89 -12.02 12.40
CA LYS A 397 -24.31 -11.77 12.11
C LYS A 397 -24.58 -11.59 10.61
N TYR A 398 -23.68 -10.90 9.90
CA TYR A 398 -23.80 -10.71 8.45
C TYR A 398 -23.56 -12.01 7.68
N LEU A 399 -22.54 -12.79 8.05
CA LEU A 399 -22.29 -14.12 7.48
C LEU A 399 -23.43 -15.10 7.80
N ALA A 400 -24.02 -15.06 8.99
CA ALA A 400 -25.18 -15.87 9.36
C ALA A 400 -26.44 -15.49 8.55
N LYS A 401 -26.64 -14.18 8.28
CA LYS A 401 -27.73 -13.67 7.45
C LYS A 401 -27.57 -14.05 5.98
N ASN A 402 -26.33 -14.00 5.46
CA ASN A 402 -26.01 -14.28 4.06
C ASN A 402 -25.69 -15.76 3.80
N LYS A 403 -25.29 -16.54 4.80
CA LYS A 403 -25.08 -18.00 4.66
C LYS A 403 -26.37 -18.71 4.23
N LYS A 404 -27.54 -18.23 4.68
CA LYS A 404 -28.84 -18.69 4.17
C LYS A 404 -29.11 -18.26 2.72
N ALA A 405 -28.68 -17.04 2.33
CA ALA A 405 -28.86 -16.54 0.97
C ALA A 405 -27.88 -17.21 -0.03
N VAL A 406 -26.63 -17.44 0.40
CA VAL A 406 -25.59 -18.06 -0.46
C VAL A 406 -25.79 -19.59 -0.54
N LEU A 407 -26.15 -20.26 0.55
CA LEU A 407 -26.41 -21.71 0.56
C LEU A 407 -27.81 -22.09 0.01
N GLY A 408 -28.81 -21.19 0.15
CA GLY A 408 -30.15 -21.41 -0.39
C GLY A 408 -30.28 -21.19 -1.90
N GLU A 409 -29.24 -20.64 -2.56
CA GLU A 409 -29.22 -20.41 -4.00
C GLU A 409 -28.16 -21.28 -4.74
N ILE A 410 -27.46 -22.16 -4.01
CA ILE A 410 -26.50 -23.15 -4.55
C ILE A 410 -27.15 -24.54 -4.66
N ILE A 411 -28.32 -24.76 -4.04
CA ILE A 411 -29.20 -25.93 -4.21
C ILE A 411 -30.37 -25.51 -5.12
#